data_3e59b3ff09918bd1a097a87890f3e13c
#
_entry.id   3e59b3ff09918bd1a097a87890f3e13c
#
_cell.length_a   1.000
_cell.length_b   1.000
_cell.length_c   1.000
_cell.angle_alpha   90.00
_cell.angle_beta   90.00
_cell.angle_gamma   90.00
#
_symmetry.space_group_name_H-M   'P 1'
#
loop_
_entity.id
_entity.type
_entity.pdbx_description
1 polymer ?
#
loop_
_entity_poly.entity_id
_entity_poly.type
_entity_poly.pdbx_seq_one_letter_code
_entity_poly.pdbx_strand_id
1 'polypeptide(L)'
;GKGKGEKDMVILPYKDSLLLFSRYLQQLVMESLGKETDLDGNVVNQGIAVYGNKGSTDQHAYVQQLREGVPNFFATFIEVLKDRQGPSMEVEPGATSGDFLSGFLLGTRQALYENQRDSITITIPEVNPRTVGALIALYERAVGLYALLVNINAYHQPG
;
A
#
# COMPACT_ATOMS: atom_id res chain seq x y z
N GLY A 1 -4.84 0.78 -14.54
CA GLY A 1 -3.94 1.46 -15.46
C GLY A 1 -3.78 0.67 -16.75
N LYS A 2 -3.15 1.24 -17.73
CA LYS A 2 -2.90 0.57 -19.03
C LYS A 2 -1.59 -0.21 -19.05
N GLY A 3 -1.08 -0.59 -17.89
CA GLY A 3 0.15 -1.38 -17.75
C GLY A 3 1.44 -0.61 -18.08
N LYS A 4 1.45 0.70 -17.92
CA LYS A 4 2.61 1.56 -18.22
C LYS A 4 2.95 2.54 -17.08
N GLY A 5 2.78 2.13 -15.83
CA GLY A 5 3.07 3.00 -14.70
C GLY A 5 2.21 4.27 -14.62
N GLU A 6 0.99 4.23 -15.16
CA GLU A 6 0.06 5.37 -15.12
C GLU A 6 -0.43 5.69 -13.72
N LYS A 7 -0.35 4.73 -12.80
CA LYS A 7 -0.80 4.88 -11.43
C LYS A 7 0.30 4.48 -10.45
N ASP A 8 0.57 5.36 -9.53
CA ASP A 8 1.41 5.09 -8.38
C ASP A 8 0.68 4.23 -7.35
N MET A 9 1.41 3.49 -6.55
CA MET A 9 0.87 2.68 -5.47
C MET A 9 1.08 3.40 -4.14
N VAL A 10 -0.01 3.73 -3.46
CA VAL A 10 0.01 4.36 -2.14
C VAL A 10 -0.30 3.31 -1.09
N ILE A 11 0.62 3.09 -0.14
CA ILE A 11 0.45 2.12 0.95
C ILE A 11 0.15 2.83 2.24
N LEU A 12 -1.00 2.52 2.82
CA LEU A 12 -1.53 3.13 4.04
C LEU A 12 -1.81 2.06 5.11
N PRO A 13 -0.80 1.53 5.81
CA PRO A 13 -1.02 0.65 6.93
C PRO A 13 -1.50 1.45 8.15
N TYR A 14 -2.62 1.05 8.72
CA TYR A 14 -3.17 1.65 9.93
C TYR A 14 -2.68 0.89 11.18
N LYS A 15 -1.37 0.82 11.30
CA LYS A 15 -0.67 0.19 12.43
C LYS A 15 0.79 0.64 12.48
N ASP A 16 1.26 1.17 13.59
CA ASP A 16 2.63 1.67 13.75
C ASP A 16 3.69 0.61 13.46
N SER A 17 3.46 -0.62 13.91
CA SER A 17 4.39 -1.74 13.67
C SER A 17 4.52 -2.15 12.20
N LEU A 18 3.67 -1.64 11.30
CA LEU A 18 3.76 -1.84 9.85
C LEU A 18 4.36 -0.65 9.11
N LEU A 19 4.88 0.37 9.80
CA LEU A 19 5.49 1.54 9.16
C LEU A 19 6.57 1.16 8.12
N LEU A 20 7.44 0.22 8.48
CA LEU A 20 8.52 -0.22 7.59
C LEU A 20 8.05 -1.11 6.44
N PHE A 21 6.81 -1.59 6.48
CA PHE A 21 6.27 -2.40 5.40
C PHE A 21 6.10 -1.60 4.10
N SER A 22 5.78 -0.32 4.18
CA SER A 22 5.74 0.56 3.01
C SER A 22 7.10 0.71 2.34
N ARG A 23 8.18 0.79 3.13
CA ARG A 23 9.56 0.86 2.63
C ARG A 23 10.01 -0.46 1.99
N TYR A 24 9.63 -1.58 2.59
CA TYR A 24 9.83 -2.89 1.97
C TYR A 24 9.16 -2.98 0.60
N LEU A 25 7.92 -2.51 0.50
CA LEU A 25 7.20 -2.51 -0.77
C LEU A 25 7.76 -1.52 -1.80
N GLN A 26 8.33 -0.40 -1.36
CA GLN A 26 9.10 0.47 -2.26
C GLN A 26 10.21 -0.32 -2.96
N GLN A 27 11.03 -1.02 -2.19
CA GLN A 27 12.10 -1.84 -2.76
C GLN A 27 11.53 -2.96 -3.63
N LEU A 28 10.64 -3.80 -3.10
CA LEU A 28 10.12 -4.96 -3.82
C LEU A 28 9.49 -4.57 -5.16
N VAL A 29 8.62 -3.57 -5.17
CA VAL A 29 7.85 -3.20 -6.37
C VAL A 29 8.72 -2.40 -7.35
N MET A 30 9.41 -1.36 -6.88
CA MET A 30 10.13 -0.45 -7.76
C MET A 30 11.36 -1.11 -8.38
N GLU A 31 12.11 -1.87 -7.60
CA GLU A 31 13.30 -2.58 -8.09
C GLU A 31 12.92 -3.75 -9.02
N SER A 32 11.86 -4.49 -8.69
CA SER A 32 11.42 -5.62 -9.52
C SER A 32 10.74 -5.19 -10.82
N LEU A 33 9.93 -4.14 -10.82
CA LEU A 33 9.12 -3.72 -11.96
C LEU A 33 9.72 -2.58 -12.77
N GLY A 34 10.72 -1.85 -12.24
CA GLY A 34 11.44 -0.81 -12.96
C GLY A 34 12.33 -1.43 -14.05
N LYS A 35 11.82 -1.54 -15.27
CA LYS A 35 12.51 -2.17 -16.40
C LYS A 35 12.45 -1.30 -17.65
N GLU A 36 13.60 -1.08 -18.27
CA GLU A 36 13.70 -0.37 -19.54
C GLU A 36 13.11 -1.17 -20.68
N THR A 37 13.41 -2.49 -20.72
CA THR A 37 12.99 -3.37 -21.81
C THR A 37 12.07 -4.48 -21.34
N ASP A 38 11.21 -4.94 -22.25
CA ASP A 38 10.43 -6.16 -22.09
C ASP A 38 11.26 -7.42 -22.42
N LEU A 39 10.63 -8.61 -22.31
CA LEU A 39 11.27 -9.88 -22.62
C LEU A 39 11.62 -10.05 -24.11
N ASP A 40 11.01 -9.29 -24.99
CA ASP A 40 11.26 -9.29 -26.43
C ASP A 40 12.31 -8.25 -26.86
N GLY A 41 12.85 -7.48 -25.91
CA GLY A 41 13.87 -6.45 -26.12
C GLY A 41 13.33 -5.09 -26.56
N ASN A 42 12.02 -4.89 -26.52
CA ASN A 42 11.43 -3.58 -26.83
C ASN A 42 11.58 -2.62 -25.66
N VAL A 43 11.84 -1.35 -25.91
CA VAL A 43 11.88 -0.30 -24.88
C VAL A 43 10.45 0.00 -24.43
N VAL A 44 10.15 -0.27 -23.16
CA VAL A 44 8.82 -0.13 -22.55
C VAL A 44 8.80 0.83 -21.36
N ASN A 45 9.93 1.02 -20.67
CA ASN A 45 10.06 1.86 -19.48
C ASN A 45 8.96 1.59 -18.44
N GLN A 46 8.85 0.32 -18.03
CA GLN A 46 7.89 -0.12 -17.01
C GLN A 46 8.32 0.30 -15.62
N GLY A 47 7.36 0.46 -14.73
CA GLY A 47 7.57 0.75 -13.31
C GLY A 47 6.30 1.27 -12.66
N ILE A 48 6.26 1.15 -11.34
CA ILE A 48 5.20 1.69 -10.47
C ILE A 48 5.90 2.36 -9.31
N ALA A 49 5.73 3.67 -9.14
CA ALA A 49 6.21 4.34 -7.94
C ALA A 49 5.39 3.91 -6.71
N VAL A 50 6.08 3.73 -5.58
CA VAL A 50 5.44 3.33 -4.32
C VAL A 50 5.80 4.34 -3.25
N TYR A 51 4.79 4.88 -2.57
CA TYR A 51 4.97 5.75 -1.42
C TYR A 51 3.89 5.50 -0.37
N GLY A 52 4.09 6.08 0.80
CA GLY A 52 3.24 5.92 1.95
C GLY A 52 4.05 5.61 3.18
N ASN A 53 3.53 5.88 4.35
CA ASN A 53 4.18 5.58 5.62
C ASN A 53 3.22 4.79 6.51
N LYS A 54 2.30 5.49 7.17
CA LYS A 54 1.27 4.88 8.01
C LYS A 54 0.04 5.78 8.10
N GLY A 55 -1.09 5.15 8.28
CA GLY A 55 -2.37 5.83 8.55
C GLY A 55 -2.30 6.69 9.82
N SER A 56 -3.14 7.68 9.88
CA SER A 56 -3.22 8.87 10.72
C SER A 56 -2.13 9.92 10.45
N THR A 57 -0.85 9.58 10.49
CA THR A 57 0.24 10.53 10.20
C THR A 57 0.18 11.05 8.76
N ASP A 58 -0.07 10.17 7.81
CA ASP A 58 -0.12 10.50 6.38
C ASP A 58 -1.30 11.38 6.00
N GLN A 59 -2.34 11.45 6.82
CA GLN A 59 -3.48 12.34 6.62
C GLN A 59 -3.07 13.82 6.61
N HIS A 60 -2.02 14.18 7.34
CA HIS A 60 -1.48 15.53 7.39
C HIS A 60 -0.31 15.76 6.43
N ALA A 61 0.05 14.77 5.62
CA ALA A 61 1.14 14.86 4.66
C ALA A 61 0.62 14.99 3.22
N TYR A 62 -0.21 14.07 2.75
CA TYR A 62 -0.59 14.02 1.32
C TYR A 62 -2.03 13.54 1.04
N VAL A 63 -2.84 13.24 2.04
CA VAL A 63 -4.23 12.78 1.80
C VAL A 63 -5.07 13.86 1.10
N GLN A 64 -4.79 15.14 1.33
CA GLN A 64 -5.39 16.22 0.59
C GLN A 64 -5.17 16.08 -0.93
N GLN A 65 -3.94 15.79 -1.35
CA GLN A 65 -3.64 15.56 -2.77
C GLN A 65 -4.28 14.29 -3.30
N LEU A 66 -4.29 13.21 -2.52
CA LEU A 66 -4.96 11.97 -2.92
C LEU A 66 -6.44 12.21 -3.17
N ARG A 67 -7.10 12.99 -2.33
CA ARG A 67 -8.51 13.29 -2.47
C ARG A 67 -8.80 14.21 -3.66
N GLU A 68 -8.11 15.34 -3.78
CA GLU A 68 -8.46 16.43 -4.68
C GLU A 68 -7.48 16.65 -5.83
N GLY A 69 -6.28 16.07 -5.74
CA GLY A 69 -5.24 16.23 -6.75
C GLY A 69 -5.38 15.26 -7.94
N VAL A 70 -4.28 15.09 -8.66
CA VAL A 70 -4.21 14.24 -9.86
C VAL A 70 -4.53 12.78 -9.51
N PRO A 71 -5.49 12.13 -10.21
CA PRO A 71 -5.90 10.74 -9.92
C PRO A 71 -4.95 9.71 -10.56
N ASN A 72 -3.65 9.87 -10.34
CA ASN A 72 -2.58 9.01 -10.89
C ASN A 72 -2.12 7.93 -9.90
N PHE A 73 -2.98 7.45 -9.02
CA PHE A 73 -2.63 6.46 -8.02
C PHE A 73 -3.76 5.46 -7.78
N PHE A 74 -3.44 4.40 -7.07
CA PHE A 74 -4.38 3.57 -6.33
C PHE A 74 -3.89 3.41 -4.89
N ALA A 75 -4.80 3.44 -3.93
CA ALA A 75 -4.47 3.30 -2.52
C ALA A 75 -4.66 1.86 -2.04
N THR A 76 -3.73 1.35 -1.23
CA THR A 76 -3.89 0.10 -0.52
C THR A 76 -3.89 0.36 0.98
N PHE A 77 -5.04 0.19 1.59
CA PHE A 77 -5.19 0.23 3.04
C PHE A 77 -4.84 -1.12 3.63
N ILE A 78 -4.05 -1.12 4.72
CA ILE A 78 -3.86 -2.31 5.54
C ILE A 78 -4.54 -2.06 6.88
N GLU A 79 -5.66 -2.73 7.08
CA GLU A 79 -6.45 -2.70 8.30
C GLU A 79 -6.01 -3.83 9.23
N VAL A 80 -5.82 -3.52 10.51
CA VAL A 80 -5.46 -4.49 11.54
C VAL A 80 -6.56 -4.49 12.60
N LEU A 81 -7.24 -5.62 12.76
CA LEU A 81 -8.40 -5.72 13.65
C LEU A 81 -8.03 -5.67 15.13
N LYS A 82 -6.86 -6.21 15.50
CA LYS A 82 -6.38 -6.16 16.89
C LYS A 82 -5.59 -4.90 17.13
N ASP A 83 -6.12 -4.05 17.99
CA ASP A 83 -5.52 -2.76 18.32
C ASP A 83 -4.08 -2.91 18.87
N ARG A 84 -3.86 -3.73 19.88
CA ARG A 84 -2.55 -3.87 20.53
C ARG A 84 -2.40 -5.22 21.24
N GLN A 85 -1.18 -5.54 21.65
CA GLN A 85 -0.87 -6.79 22.35
C GLN A 85 -1.20 -6.75 23.86
N GLY A 86 -1.65 -5.73 24.41
CA GLY A 86 -2.07 -5.61 25.81
C GLY A 86 -3.52 -5.14 25.92
N PRO A 87 -3.95 -4.73 27.10
CA PRO A 87 -5.25 -4.09 27.26
C PRO A 87 -5.39 -2.87 26.37
N SER A 88 -6.58 -2.67 25.79
CA SER A 88 -6.88 -1.47 25.02
C SER A 88 -6.72 -0.21 25.89
N MET A 89 -6.25 0.86 25.27
CA MET A 89 -6.08 2.15 25.94
C MET A 89 -7.31 3.01 25.66
N GLU A 90 -8.08 3.27 26.70
CA GLU A 90 -9.20 4.20 26.62
C GLU A 90 -8.68 5.64 26.54
N VAL A 91 -9.13 6.38 25.54
CA VAL A 91 -8.77 7.79 25.29
C VAL A 91 -9.88 8.72 25.78
N GLU A 92 -11.12 8.30 25.58
CA GLU A 92 -12.33 8.93 26.06
C GLU A 92 -13.28 7.85 26.60
N PRO A 93 -14.25 8.18 27.45
CA PRO A 93 -15.20 7.21 27.95
C PRO A 93 -15.87 6.40 26.83
N GLY A 94 -15.59 5.08 26.78
CA GLY A 94 -16.14 4.17 25.78
C GLY A 94 -15.44 4.18 24.42
N ALA A 95 -14.32 4.92 24.25
CA ALA A 95 -13.56 4.93 23.01
C ALA A 95 -12.07 4.71 23.25
N THR A 96 -11.51 3.73 22.56
CA THR A 96 -10.10 3.35 22.67
C THR A 96 -9.24 4.03 21.60
N SER A 97 -7.93 4.01 21.74
CA SER A 97 -6.99 4.46 20.72
C SER A 97 -7.16 3.67 19.41
N GLY A 98 -7.56 2.40 19.48
CA GLY A 98 -7.88 1.58 18.31
C GLY A 98 -9.12 2.05 17.58
N ASP A 99 -10.16 2.49 18.30
CA ASP A 99 -11.38 3.04 17.71
C ASP A 99 -11.09 4.33 16.94
N PHE A 100 -10.26 5.23 17.51
CA PHE A 100 -9.80 6.43 16.79
C PHE A 100 -9.03 6.09 15.54
N LEU A 101 -8.09 5.14 15.60
CA LEU A 101 -7.30 4.72 14.43
C LEU A 101 -8.19 4.09 13.35
N SER A 102 -9.17 3.27 13.74
CA SER A 102 -10.18 2.72 12.84
C SER A 102 -11.03 3.82 12.21
N GLY A 103 -11.44 4.83 12.99
CA GLY A 103 -12.16 5.99 12.48
C GLY A 103 -11.37 6.75 11.42
N PHE A 104 -10.08 6.96 11.62
CA PHE A 104 -9.21 7.58 10.61
C PHE A 104 -9.12 6.76 9.33
N LEU A 105 -9.00 5.42 9.43
CA LEU A 105 -9.02 4.54 8.26
C LEU A 105 -10.34 4.66 7.50
N LEU A 106 -11.46 4.51 8.19
CA LEU A 106 -12.79 4.56 7.59
C LEU A 106 -13.05 5.92 6.93
N GLY A 107 -12.72 7.01 7.61
CA GLY A 107 -12.89 8.37 7.08
C GLY A 107 -12.04 8.63 5.84
N THR A 108 -10.76 8.21 5.85
CA THR A 108 -9.89 8.38 4.68
C THR A 108 -10.39 7.55 3.49
N ARG A 109 -10.76 6.28 3.74
CA ARG A 109 -11.29 5.40 2.70
C ARG A 109 -12.58 5.97 2.09
N GLN A 110 -13.49 6.47 2.93
CA GLN A 110 -14.73 7.09 2.48
C GLN A 110 -14.46 8.34 1.64
N ALA A 111 -13.57 9.21 2.09
CA ALA A 111 -13.20 10.44 1.37
C ALA A 111 -12.58 10.15 -0.01
N LEU A 112 -11.78 9.09 -0.14
CA LEU A 112 -11.26 8.66 -1.44
C LEU A 112 -12.36 8.07 -2.33
N TYR A 113 -13.24 7.25 -1.77
CA TYR A 113 -14.37 6.67 -2.49
C TYR A 113 -15.32 7.75 -3.06
N GLU A 114 -15.68 8.75 -2.27
CA GLU A 114 -16.53 9.88 -2.69
C GLU A 114 -15.94 10.66 -3.87
N ASN A 115 -14.61 10.74 -3.93
CA ASN A 115 -13.90 11.37 -5.05
C ASN A 115 -13.47 10.37 -6.15
N GLN A 116 -14.08 9.18 -6.19
CA GLN A 116 -13.82 8.18 -7.23
C GLN A 116 -12.35 7.80 -7.35
N ARG A 117 -11.65 7.69 -6.21
CA ARG A 117 -10.25 7.24 -6.15
C ARG A 117 -10.21 5.74 -5.92
N ASP A 118 -9.43 5.04 -6.73
CA ASP A 118 -9.30 3.59 -6.61
C ASP A 118 -8.60 3.19 -5.31
N SER A 119 -9.17 2.25 -4.59
CA SER A 119 -8.54 1.71 -3.37
C SER A 119 -8.84 0.23 -3.16
N ILE A 120 -7.93 -0.43 -2.45
CA ILE A 120 -8.04 -1.81 -1.98
C ILE A 120 -7.86 -1.80 -0.47
N THR A 121 -8.60 -2.61 0.26
CA THR A 121 -8.39 -2.83 1.70
C THR A 121 -7.96 -4.27 1.93
N ILE A 122 -6.81 -4.46 2.56
CA ILE A 122 -6.34 -5.76 3.05
C ILE A 122 -6.53 -5.77 4.56
N THR A 123 -7.40 -6.65 5.04
CA THR A 123 -7.68 -6.78 6.47
C THR A 123 -6.92 -7.98 7.04
N ILE A 124 -6.13 -7.74 8.10
CA ILE A 124 -5.45 -8.79 8.85
C ILE A 124 -5.94 -8.81 10.30
N PRO A 125 -6.03 -9.99 10.94
CA PRO A 125 -6.55 -10.08 12.32
C PRO A 125 -5.63 -9.40 13.33
N GLU A 126 -4.33 -9.57 13.19
CA GLU A 126 -3.29 -8.98 14.05
C GLU A 126 -1.94 -8.93 13.35
N VAL A 127 -1.00 -8.17 13.87
CA VAL A 127 0.41 -8.18 13.43
C VAL A 127 1.18 -9.23 14.19
N ASN A 128 1.59 -10.27 13.49
CA ASN A 128 2.45 -11.34 13.99
C ASN A 128 3.30 -11.91 12.83
N PRO A 129 4.30 -12.80 13.08
CA PRO A 129 5.15 -13.32 12.03
C PRO A 129 4.38 -14.01 10.89
N ARG A 130 3.28 -14.67 11.19
CA ARG A 130 2.46 -15.36 10.17
C ARG A 130 1.75 -14.37 9.26
N THR A 131 1.11 -13.34 9.82
CA THR A 131 0.36 -12.35 9.02
C THR A 131 1.30 -11.44 8.23
N VAL A 132 2.46 -11.07 8.78
CA VAL A 132 3.50 -10.33 8.05
C VAL A 132 4.08 -11.19 6.93
N GLY A 133 4.39 -12.46 7.19
CA GLY A 133 4.85 -13.40 6.16
C GLY A 133 3.82 -13.61 5.05
N ALA A 134 2.52 -13.63 5.39
CA ALA A 134 1.45 -13.71 4.39
C ALA A 134 1.37 -12.45 3.52
N LEU A 135 1.52 -11.25 4.09
CA LEU A 135 1.59 -10.00 3.34
C LEU A 135 2.80 -9.97 2.40
N ILE A 136 3.97 -10.38 2.88
CA ILE A 136 5.19 -10.49 2.06
C ILE A 136 4.93 -11.42 0.87
N ALA A 137 4.48 -12.64 1.12
CA ALA A 137 4.22 -13.63 0.08
C ALA A 137 3.12 -13.17 -0.91
N LEU A 138 2.11 -12.45 -0.46
CA LEU A 138 1.09 -11.85 -1.31
C LEU A 138 1.72 -10.88 -2.32
N TYR A 139 2.54 -9.94 -1.83
CA TYR A 139 3.13 -8.93 -2.69
C TYR A 139 4.23 -9.47 -3.60
N GLU A 140 5.05 -10.42 -3.14
CA GLU A 140 6.04 -11.09 -4.00
C GLU A 140 5.35 -11.80 -5.18
N ARG A 141 4.24 -12.50 -4.92
CA ARG A 141 3.45 -13.13 -5.98
C ARG A 141 2.75 -12.13 -6.88
N ALA A 142 2.18 -11.07 -6.30
CA ALA A 142 1.54 -10.02 -7.09
C ALA A 142 2.52 -9.35 -8.05
N VAL A 143 3.74 -9.04 -7.58
CA VAL A 143 4.81 -8.46 -8.40
C VAL A 143 5.24 -9.42 -9.51
N GLY A 144 5.45 -10.70 -9.20
CA GLY A 144 5.78 -11.71 -10.21
C GLY A 144 4.69 -11.89 -11.27
N LEU A 145 3.43 -11.96 -10.86
CA LEU A 145 2.29 -12.05 -11.77
C LEU A 145 2.10 -10.80 -12.61
N TYR A 146 2.26 -9.61 -12.01
CA TYR A 146 2.19 -8.35 -12.75
C TYR A 146 3.27 -8.28 -13.83
N ALA A 147 4.51 -8.66 -13.49
CA ALA A 147 5.60 -8.70 -14.45
C ALA A 147 5.30 -9.59 -15.65
N LEU A 148 4.70 -10.78 -15.43
CA LEU A 148 4.25 -11.66 -16.50
C LEU A 148 3.17 -11.01 -17.38
N LEU A 149 2.22 -10.30 -16.76
CA LEU A 149 1.14 -9.62 -17.51
C LEU A 149 1.63 -8.48 -18.40
N VAL A 150 2.73 -7.81 -18.01
CA VAL A 150 3.32 -6.71 -18.79
C VAL A 150 4.59 -7.12 -19.53
N ASN A 151 4.87 -8.42 -19.63
CA ASN A 151 5.96 -9.01 -20.39
C ASN A 151 7.37 -8.55 -19.97
N ILE A 152 7.62 -8.41 -18.65
CA ILE A 152 8.95 -8.04 -18.12
C ILE A 152 9.51 -9.11 -17.19
N ASN A 153 10.83 -9.10 -16.98
CA ASN A 153 11.50 -9.98 -16.03
C ASN A 153 11.69 -9.28 -14.68
N ALA A 154 10.85 -9.60 -13.70
CA ALA A 154 10.94 -9.06 -12.34
C ALA A 154 12.18 -9.52 -11.57
N TYR A 155 12.81 -10.63 -11.99
CA TYR A 155 13.90 -11.30 -11.26
C TYR A 155 15.31 -10.89 -11.73
N HIS A 156 15.41 -10.18 -12.83
CA HIS A 156 16.68 -9.67 -13.36
C HIS A 156 16.87 -8.20 -12.96
N GLN A 157 18.00 -7.93 -12.31
CA GLN A 157 18.34 -6.60 -11.81
C GLN A 157 19.61 -6.09 -12.52
N PRO A 158 19.50 -5.49 -13.72
CA PRO A 158 20.65 -5.10 -14.53
C PRO A 158 21.34 -3.79 -14.06
N GLY A 159 20.67 -3.01 -13.21
CA GLY A 159 21.13 -1.70 -12.75
C GLY A 159 22.03 -1.71 -11.51
#